data_65e8b5c9bff9737c5e680b1b51933d31
#
_entry.id   65e8b5c9bff9737c5e680b1b51933d31
#
_cell.length_a   1.000
_cell.length_b   1.000
_cell.length_c   1.000
_cell.angle_alpha   90.00
_cell.angle_beta   90.00
_cell.angle_gamma   90.00
#
_symmetry.space_group_name_H-M   'P 1'
#
loop_
_entity.id
_entity.type
_entity.pdbx_description
1 polymer ?
#
loop_
_entity_poly.entity_id
_entity_poly.type
_entity_poly.pdbx_seq_one_letter_code
_entity_poly.pdbx_strand_id
1 'polypeptide(L)'
;MSVWLPSAPCTPRACVETTGSTTALPLAVLRLVTVLVVLLAGITLCPLGRRVPAGWVRCWARIIVRAAGVRLRVTGPTAPTGGLLLVANHISWLDIPLLAAVRPARMLAKAEIRKWPVAGALTASSGALFIERDRLRALPQTVAKIAGALREGTAVVAFPEGSTWCGKAQGHFRRAVFQAALDAGVPVQPVHLHYRLTGGAASTAPAFVGEDSLLTSVWRVVSARGLVAEVKVRDAIAPGSHPDRRALARAAQPPLRGAHQP
;
A
#
# COMPACT_ATOMS: atom_id res chain seq x y z
N MET A 1 -1.21 12.67 22.08
CA MET A 1 -0.87 11.58 21.15
C MET A 1 -0.36 10.40 21.94
N SER A 2 -0.87 9.18 21.70
CA SER A 2 -0.40 8.00 22.41
C SER A 2 1.04 7.66 21.99
N VAL A 3 1.95 7.52 22.93
CA VAL A 3 3.38 7.19 22.72
C VAL A 3 3.56 5.85 22.01
N TRP A 4 2.52 5.02 21.95
CA TRP A 4 2.52 3.68 21.35
C TRP A 4 2.07 3.63 19.90
N LEU A 5 1.48 4.71 19.37
CA LEU A 5 1.05 4.74 17.99
C LEU A 5 2.25 4.93 17.05
N PRO A 6 2.31 4.14 15.96
CA PRO A 6 3.33 4.36 14.94
C PRO A 6 3.12 5.73 14.31
N SER A 7 4.10 6.61 14.44
CA SER A 7 4.15 7.91 13.78
C SER A 7 5.44 8.03 12.96
N ALA A 8 5.34 8.58 11.78
CA ALA A 8 6.50 9.00 11.01
C ALA A 8 6.86 10.44 11.40
N PRO A 9 8.14 10.81 11.48
CA PRO A 9 8.56 12.19 11.72
C PRO A 9 8.34 13.09 10.50
N CYS A 10 7.75 12.56 9.45
CA CYS A 10 7.53 13.24 8.18
C CYS A 10 6.38 14.24 8.28
N THR A 11 6.61 15.45 7.78
CA THR A 11 5.57 16.47 7.60
C THR A 11 5.49 16.91 6.14
N PRO A 12 4.32 17.39 5.66
CA PRO A 12 4.20 17.85 4.28
C PRO A 12 5.22 18.94 3.94
N ARG A 13 5.43 19.91 4.85
CA ARG A 13 6.34 21.04 4.64
C ARG A 13 7.81 20.64 4.53
N ALA A 14 8.24 19.65 5.34
CA ALA A 14 9.65 19.25 5.38
C ALA A 14 9.98 18.16 4.33
N CYS A 15 9.01 17.35 3.94
CA CYS A 15 9.28 16.14 3.17
C CYS A 15 8.72 16.15 1.76
N VAL A 16 7.65 16.92 1.50
CA VAL A 16 7.01 16.91 0.19
C VAL A 16 7.58 18.03 -0.67
N GLU A 17 8.33 17.65 -1.69
CA GLU A 17 8.86 18.57 -2.68
C GLU A 17 7.88 18.64 -3.85
N THR A 18 7.51 19.84 -4.22
CA THR A 18 6.77 20.12 -5.46
C THR A 18 7.71 20.21 -6.66
N THR A 19 8.82 19.46 -6.60
CA THR A 19 9.83 19.42 -7.66
C THR A 19 9.28 18.71 -8.90
N GLY A 20 9.29 19.39 -9.99
CA GLY A 20 8.84 18.90 -11.29
C GLY A 20 7.87 19.87 -11.96
N SER A 21 7.76 19.76 -13.27
CA SER A 21 6.76 20.52 -14.02
C SER A 21 5.36 19.97 -13.68
N THR A 22 4.42 20.87 -13.47
CA THR A 22 3.01 20.53 -13.37
C THR A 22 2.41 20.34 -14.77
N THR A 23 1.32 19.60 -14.83
CA THR A 23 0.51 19.51 -16.06
C THR A 23 -0.33 20.77 -16.19
N ALA A 24 -0.78 21.07 -17.42
CA ALA A 24 -1.77 22.12 -17.64
C ALA A 24 -3.02 21.85 -16.80
N LEU A 25 -3.62 22.89 -16.23
CA LEU A 25 -4.79 22.81 -15.36
C LEU A 25 -5.94 21.96 -15.96
N PRO A 26 -6.31 22.10 -17.25
CA PRO A 26 -7.37 21.26 -17.85
C PRO A 26 -7.06 19.76 -17.78
N LEU A 27 -5.79 19.39 -17.97
CA LEU A 27 -5.38 17.98 -17.89
C LEU A 27 -5.40 17.45 -16.46
N ALA A 28 -5.00 18.26 -15.48
CA ALA A 28 -5.08 17.88 -14.06
C ALA A 28 -6.54 17.66 -13.62
N VAL A 29 -7.44 18.57 -14.04
CA VAL A 29 -8.89 18.44 -13.80
C VAL A 29 -9.45 17.18 -14.48
N LEU A 30 -9.11 16.95 -15.75
CA LEU A 30 -9.54 15.74 -16.47
C LEU A 30 -9.10 14.47 -15.73
N ARG A 31 -7.85 14.40 -15.28
CA ARG A 31 -7.34 13.27 -14.50
C ARG A 31 -8.10 13.08 -13.20
N LEU A 32 -8.35 14.16 -12.47
CA LEU A 32 -9.11 14.12 -11.23
C LEU A 32 -10.53 13.58 -11.46
N VAL A 33 -11.24 14.11 -12.45
CA VAL A 33 -12.59 13.66 -12.82
C VAL A 33 -12.55 12.19 -13.23
N THR A 34 -11.58 11.78 -14.03
CA THR A 34 -11.45 10.38 -14.47
C THR A 34 -11.21 9.44 -13.27
N VAL A 35 -10.34 9.84 -12.34
CA VAL A 35 -10.12 9.05 -11.10
C VAL A 35 -11.41 8.91 -10.30
N LEU A 36 -12.16 10.00 -10.12
CA LEU A 36 -13.44 9.98 -9.40
C LEU A 36 -14.47 9.08 -10.09
N VAL A 37 -14.61 9.18 -11.41
CA VAL A 37 -15.53 8.34 -12.19
C VAL A 37 -15.15 6.86 -12.06
N VAL A 38 -13.87 6.52 -12.17
CA VAL A 38 -13.40 5.12 -12.04
C VAL A 38 -13.60 4.60 -10.61
N LEU A 39 -13.41 5.43 -9.58
CA LEU A 39 -13.70 5.06 -8.20
C LEU A 39 -15.20 4.82 -7.98
N LEU A 40 -16.06 5.71 -8.50
CA LEU A 40 -17.52 5.55 -8.41
C LEU A 40 -17.98 4.29 -9.15
N ALA A 41 -17.46 4.03 -10.35
CA ALA A 41 -17.72 2.77 -11.07
C ALA A 41 -17.28 1.54 -10.26
N GLY A 42 -16.19 1.60 -9.51
CA GLY A 42 -15.79 0.54 -8.58
C GLY A 42 -16.80 0.32 -7.46
N ILE A 43 -17.45 1.38 -6.97
CA ILE A 43 -18.50 1.28 -5.94
C ILE A 43 -19.72 0.53 -6.44
N THR A 44 -20.12 0.71 -7.71
CA THR A 44 -21.25 -0.03 -8.29
C THR A 44 -21.01 -1.53 -8.35
N LEU A 45 -19.74 -1.96 -8.37
CA LEU A 45 -19.33 -3.37 -8.32
C LEU A 45 -19.18 -3.90 -6.88
N CYS A 46 -19.24 -3.04 -5.87
CA CYS A 46 -19.13 -3.42 -4.45
C CYS A 46 -20.10 -4.53 -4.02
N PRO A 47 -21.39 -4.58 -4.47
CA PRO A 47 -22.30 -5.66 -4.10
C PRO A 47 -21.83 -7.06 -4.51
N LEU A 48 -21.00 -7.18 -5.58
CA LEU A 48 -20.41 -8.45 -5.99
C LEU A 48 -19.32 -8.93 -5.02
N GLY A 49 -18.73 -8.01 -4.26
CA GLY A 49 -17.75 -8.30 -3.21
C GLY A 49 -16.63 -9.22 -3.71
N ARG A 50 -16.43 -10.34 -3.00
CA ARG A 50 -15.38 -11.33 -3.31
C ARG A 50 -15.60 -12.13 -4.61
N ARG A 51 -16.77 -12.00 -5.26
CA ARG A 51 -17.07 -12.66 -6.55
C ARG A 51 -16.43 -11.95 -7.74
N VAL A 52 -15.94 -10.72 -7.56
CA VAL A 52 -15.23 -9.99 -8.63
C VAL A 52 -13.95 -10.75 -9.00
N PRO A 53 -13.76 -11.15 -10.28
CA PRO A 53 -12.58 -11.86 -10.72
C PRO A 53 -11.30 -11.04 -10.46
N ALA A 54 -10.22 -11.71 -10.03
CA ALA A 54 -8.94 -11.05 -9.73
C ALA A 54 -8.37 -10.25 -10.91
N GLY A 55 -8.63 -10.71 -12.15
CA GLY A 55 -8.24 -10.00 -13.37
C GLY A 55 -8.90 -8.62 -13.49
N TRP A 56 -10.18 -8.52 -13.14
CA TRP A 56 -10.93 -7.28 -13.18
C TRP A 56 -10.43 -6.30 -12.12
N VAL A 57 -10.14 -6.79 -10.91
CA VAL A 57 -9.55 -5.96 -9.85
C VAL A 57 -8.20 -5.39 -10.28
N ARG A 58 -7.33 -6.22 -10.90
CA ARG A 58 -6.04 -5.76 -11.44
C ARG A 58 -6.21 -4.71 -12.54
N CYS A 59 -7.12 -4.96 -13.48
CA CYS A 59 -7.41 -4.03 -14.58
C CYS A 59 -7.89 -2.69 -14.02
N TRP A 60 -8.89 -2.71 -13.14
CA TRP A 60 -9.45 -1.53 -12.50
C TRP A 60 -8.38 -0.74 -11.71
N ALA A 61 -7.54 -1.43 -10.94
CA ALA A 61 -6.45 -0.80 -10.21
C ALA A 61 -5.43 -0.12 -11.14
N ARG A 62 -5.10 -0.74 -12.28
CA ARG A 62 -4.23 -0.13 -13.31
C ARG A 62 -4.87 1.09 -13.96
N ILE A 63 -6.19 1.04 -14.19
CA ILE A 63 -6.94 2.19 -14.73
C ILE A 63 -6.87 3.36 -13.77
N ILE A 64 -7.06 3.17 -12.46
CA ILE A 64 -6.93 4.24 -11.44
C ILE A 64 -5.53 4.87 -11.51
N VAL A 65 -4.48 4.05 -11.51
CA VAL A 65 -3.10 4.54 -11.55
C VAL A 65 -2.84 5.35 -12.83
N ARG A 66 -3.30 4.86 -13.99
CA ARG A 66 -3.17 5.60 -15.27
C ARG A 66 -4.00 6.89 -15.28
N ALA A 67 -5.23 6.84 -14.78
CA ALA A 67 -6.10 8.01 -14.68
C ALA A 67 -5.48 9.11 -13.82
N ALA A 68 -4.78 8.74 -12.74
CA ALA A 68 -4.00 9.68 -11.92
C ALA A 68 -2.76 10.26 -12.65
N GLY A 69 -2.47 9.83 -13.88
CA GLY A 69 -1.30 10.28 -14.65
C GLY A 69 0.01 9.61 -14.26
N VAL A 70 -0.06 8.47 -13.57
CA VAL A 70 1.11 7.74 -13.06
C VAL A 70 1.42 6.55 -13.95
N ARG A 71 2.70 6.37 -14.30
CA ARG A 71 3.18 5.19 -15.02
C ARG A 71 3.56 4.11 -14.02
N LEU A 72 2.93 2.95 -14.11
CA LEU A 72 3.28 1.79 -13.29
C LEU A 72 4.39 0.98 -13.95
N ARG A 73 5.47 0.70 -13.22
CA ARG A 73 6.51 -0.26 -13.56
C ARG A 73 6.56 -1.34 -12.50
N VAL A 74 6.36 -2.58 -12.90
CA VAL A 74 6.46 -3.75 -12.01
C VAL A 74 7.68 -4.54 -12.42
N THR A 75 8.52 -4.90 -11.46
CA THR A 75 9.71 -5.73 -11.64
C THR A 75 9.78 -6.81 -10.57
N GLY A 76 10.45 -7.91 -10.88
CA GLY A 76 10.61 -9.06 -9.98
C GLY A 76 9.66 -10.22 -10.31
N PRO A 77 9.67 -11.27 -9.47
CA PRO A 77 8.92 -12.48 -9.71
C PRO A 77 7.41 -12.29 -9.59
N THR A 78 6.65 -13.18 -10.22
CA THR A 78 5.20 -13.24 -10.04
C THR A 78 4.87 -13.70 -8.61
N ALA A 79 3.90 -13.05 -7.99
CA ALA A 79 3.45 -13.42 -6.66
C ALA A 79 2.85 -14.84 -6.66
N PRO A 80 3.21 -15.70 -5.67
CA PRO A 80 2.65 -17.03 -5.53
C PRO A 80 1.13 -17.04 -5.46
N THR A 81 0.52 -18.12 -5.90
CA THR A 81 -0.93 -18.36 -5.74
C THR A 81 -1.24 -18.84 -4.31
N GLY A 82 -2.51 -18.77 -3.90
CA GLY A 82 -2.93 -19.21 -2.56
C GLY A 82 -2.69 -18.16 -1.47
N GLY A 83 -2.62 -18.63 -0.22
CA GLY A 83 -2.37 -17.79 0.94
C GLY A 83 -0.99 -17.15 0.89
N LEU A 84 -0.93 -15.84 1.02
CA LEU A 84 0.29 -15.07 0.88
C LEU A 84 0.20 -13.78 1.70
N LEU A 85 1.20 -13.50 2.51
CA LEU A 85 1.33 -12.21 3.15
C LEU A 85 2.24 -11.30 2.31
N LEU A 86 1.67 -10.30 1.62
CA LEU A 86 2.44 -9.25 0.98
C LEU A 86 2.72 -8.14 1.99
N VAL A 87 3.96 -7.74 2.11
CA VAL A 87 4.40 -6.65 2.98
C VAL A 87 5.12 -5.59 2.17
N ALA A 88 4.74 -4.34 2.35
CA ALA A 88 5.33 -3.23 1.63
C ALA A 88 5.63 -2.04 2.54
N ASN A 89 6.58 -1.19 2.14
CA ASN A 89 6.70 0.15 2.68
C ASN A 89 5.49 1.00 2.25
N HIS A 90 5.19 2.07 2.98
CA HIS A 90 3.99 2.88 2.76
C HIS A 90 4.35 4.36 2.57
N ILE A 91 4.04 4.88 1.38
CA ILE A 91 4.37 6.26 0.99
C ILE A 91 3.09 7.05 0.67
N SER A 92 2.13 6.42 0.00
CA SER A 92 1.00 7.10 -0.62
C SER A 92 -0.29 6.29 -0.54
N TRP A 93 -1.41 6.97 -0.69
CA TRP A 93 -2.69 6.31 -0.98
C TRP A 93 -2.65 5.49 -2.28
N LEU A 94 -1.78 5.86 -3.24
CA LEU A 94 -1.55 5.12 -4.48
C LEU A 94 -0.97 3.72 -4.26
N ASP A 95 -0.32 3.46 -3.14
CA ASP A 95 0.26 2.14 -2.84
C ASP A 95 -0.80 1.04 -2.85
N ILE A 96 -2.03 1.40 -2.49
CA ILE A 96 -3.18 0.47 -2.48
C ILE A 96 -3.50 -0.03 -3.89
N PRO A 97 -3.84 0.82 -4.87
CA PRO A 97 -4.09 0.36 -6.23
C PRO A 97 -2.83 -0.20 -6.91
N LEU A 98 -1.62 0.26 -6.57
CA LEU A 98 -0.38 -0.32 -7.11
C LEU A 98 -0.24 -1.79 -6.70
N LEU A 99 -0.42 -2.12 -5.44
CA LEU A 99 -0.35 -3.51 -4.95
C LEU A 99 -1.50 -4.36 -5.49
N ALA A 100 -2.72 -3.81 -5.59
CA ALA A 100 -3.86 -4.49 -6.21
C ALA A 100 -3.64 -4.78 -7.71
N ALA A 101 -2.89 -3.92 -8.42
CA ALA A 101 -2.50 -4.12 -9.81
C ALA A 101 -1.48 -5.26 -10.00
N VAL A 102 -0.69 -5.58 -8.97
CA VAL A 102 0.24 -6.71 -8.95
C VAL A 102 -0.49 -7.99 -8.52
N ARG A 103 -1.06 -7.96 -7.31
CA ARG A 103 -1.77 -9.08 -6.71
C ARG A 103 -3.00 -8.57 -5.97
N PRO A 104 -4.22 -8.82 -6.45
CA PRO A 104 -5.42 -8.60 -5.67
C PRO A 104 -5.37 -9.34 -4.34
N ALA A 105 -5.56 -8.63 -3.26
CA ALA A 105 -5.41 -9.14 -1.92
C ALA A 105 -6.31 -8.36 -0.94
N ARG A 106 -6.60 -8.94 0.22
CA ARG A 106 -7.31 -8.22 1.29
C ARG A 106 -6.35 -7.26 1.96
N MET A 107 -6.72 -5.98 2.00
CA MET A 107 -5.89 -4.96 2.65
C MET A 107 -6.08 -4.97 4.16
N LEU A 108 -4.99 -4.81 4.91
CA LEU A 108 -5.08 -4.48 6.33
C LEU A 108 -5.22 -2.96 6.47
N ALA A 109 -6.41 -2.51 6.81
CA ALA A 109 -6.77 -1.10 6.88
C ALA A 109 -7.04 -0.64 8.32
N LYS A 110 -6.89 0.66 8.58
CA LYS A 110 -7.32 1.27 9.84
C LYS A 110 -8.83 1.21 9.97
N ALA A 111 -9.35 0.96 11.17
CA ALA A 111 -10.78 0.90 11.43
C ALA A 111 -11.52 2.20 11.10
N GLU A 112 -10.85 3.36 11.25
CA GLU A 112 -11.40 4.69 10.97
C GLU A 112 -11.74 4.90 9.50
N ILE A 113 -11.04 4.20 8.57
CA ILE A 113 -11.29 4.30 7.13
C ILE A 113 -12.73 3.86 6.79
N ARG A 114 -13.36 3.00 7.60
CA ARG A 114 -14.77 2.62 7.44
C ARG A 114 -15.73 3.81 7.38
N LYS A 115 -15.39 4.91 8.07
CA LYS A 115 -16.21 6.12 8.15
C LYS A 115 -16.04 7.04 6.93
N TRP A 116 -15.10 6.77 6.04
CA TRP A 116 -14.89 7.58 4.85
C TRP A 116 -15.86 7.17 3.75
N PRO A 117 -16.61 8.12 3.14
CA PRO A 117 -17.73 7.78 2.27
C PRO A 117 -17.38 6.82 1.13
N VAL A 118 -16.38 7.15 0.31
CA VAL A 118 -15.98 6.36 -0.86
C VAL A 118 -14.99 5.26 -0.48
N ALA A 119 -13.92 5.63 0.23
CA ALA A 119 -12.87 4.71 0.61
C ALA A 119 -13.37 3.64 1.59
N GLY A 120 -14.30 3.98 2.48
CA GLY A 120 -14.92 3.04 3.41
C GLY A 120 -15.74 1.97 2.69
N ALA A 121 -16.57 2.35 1.73
CA ALA A 121 -17.37 1.42 0.94
C ALA A 121 -16.49 0.47 0.12
N LEU A 122 -15.50 0.99 -0.60
CA LEU A 122 -14.54 0.19 -1.38
C LEU A 122 -13.72 -0.76 -0.50
N THR A 123 -13.26 -0.27 0.66
CA THR A 123 -12.47 -1.07 1.59
C THR A 123 -13.30 -2.19 2.21
N ALA A 124 -14.53 -1.90 2.60
CA ALA A 124 -15.44 -2.90 3.18
C ALA A 124 -15.80 -3.99 2.16
N SER A 125 -16.14 -3.61 0.92
CA SER A 125 -16.52 -4.55 -0.15
C SER A 125 -15.37 -5.42 -0.63
N SER A 126 -14.13 -4.91 -0.60
CA SER A 126 -12.93 -5.70 -0.91
C SER A 126 -12.62 -6.79 0.13
N GLY A 127 -13.40 -6.86 1.21
CA GLY A 127 -13.17 -7.78 2.32
C GLY A 127 -11.94 -7.42 3.14
N ALA A 128 -11.57 -6.14 3.20
CA ALA A 128 -10.43 -5.68 3.98
C ALA A 128 -10.53 -6.10 5.45
N LEU A 129 -9.39 -6.38 6.03
CA LEU A 129 -9.24 -6.66 7.46
C LEU A 129 -8.99 -5.33 8.17
N PHE A 130 -9.72 -5.08 9.24
CA PHE A 130 -9.59 -3.83 9.98
C PHE A 130 -8.81 -4.02 11.27
N ILE A 131 -7.89 -3.10 11.54
CA ILE A 131 -7.09 -3.06 12.74
C ILE A 131 -7.41 -1.81 13.56
N GLU A 132 -7.72 -1.99 14.85
CA GLU A 132 -7.82 -0.93 15.84
C GLU A 132 -6.42 -0.72 16.44
N ARG A 133 -5.71 0.30 15.96
CA ARG A 133 -4.31 0.53 16.38
C ARG A 133 -4.21 1.06 17.82
N ASP A 134 -5.27 1.68 18.31
CA ASP A 134 -5.34 2.25 19.67
C ASP A 134 -5.57 1.19 20.73
N ARG A 135 -5.97 -0.03 20.34
CA ARG A 135 -6.24 -1.15 21.24
C ARG A 135 -5.21 -2.26 21.09
N LEU A 136 -4.06 -2.10 21.74
CA LEU A 136 -3.01 -3.14 21.73
C LEU A 136 -3.49 -4.51 22.22
N ARG A 137 -4.47 -4.53 23.14
CA ARG A 137 -5.09 -5.78 23.63
C ARG A 137 -5.90 -6.53 22.54
N ALA A 138 -6.38 -5.83 21.50
CA ALA A 138 -7.08 -6.44 20.37
C ALA A 138 -6.13 -6.99 19.29
N LEU A 139 -4.84 -6.70 19.40
CA LEU A 139 -3.84 -7.10 18.40
C LEU A 139 -3.76 -8.62 18.19
N PRO A 140 -3.78 -9.49 19.22
CA PRO A 140 -3.80 -10.93 19.02
C PRO A 140 -5.00 -11.42 18.21
N GLN A 141 -6.20 -10.85 18.45
CA GLN A 141 -7.40 -11.20 17.67
C GLN A 141 -7.27 -10.76 16.20
N THR A 142 -6.66 -9.59 15.95
CA THR A 142 -6.38 -9.14 14.58
C THR A 142 -5.41 -10.08 13.88
N VAL A 143 -4.34 -10.48 14.55
CA VAL A 143 -3.37 -11.47 14.04
C VAL A 143 -4.06 -12.78 13.70
N ALA A 144 -4.91 -13.29 14.60
CA ALA A 144 -5.68 -14.52 14.36
C ALA A 144 -6.62 -14.41 13.15
N LYS A 145 -7.30 -13.26 12.96
CA LYS A 145 -8.15 -13.00 11.76
C LYS A 145 -7.32 -13.00 10.47
N ILE A 146 -6.14 -12.40 10.50
CA ILE A 146 -5.23 -12.40 9.35
C ILE A 146 -4.78 -13.83 9.06
N ALA A 147 -4.35 -14.58 10.06
CA ALA A 147 -3.93 -15.97 9.92
C ALA A 147 -5.05 -16.86 9.37
N GLY A 148 -6.29 -16.66 9.82
CA GLY A 148 -7.46 -17.34 9.28
C GLY A 148 -7.64 -17.10 7.79
N ALA A 149 -7.61 -15.82 7.35
CA ALA A 149 -7.73 -15.46 5.95
C ALA A 149 -6.59 -16.04 5.08
N LEU A 150 -5.37 -16.08 5.62
CA LEU A 150 -4.21 -16.66 4.94
C LEU A 150 -4.37 -18.18 4.77
N ARG A 151 -4.85 -18.91 5.80
CA ARG A 151 -5.13 -20.37 5.72
C ARG A 151 -6.24 -20.70 4.71
N GLU A 152 -7.21 -19.79 4.54
CA GLU A 152 -8.26 -19.92 3.52
C GLU A 152 -7.73 -19.69 2.07
N GLY A 153 -6.42 -19.55 1.88
CA GLY A 153 -5.81 -19.32 0.58
C GLY A 153 -5.91 -17.87 0.09
N THR A 154 -6.32 -16.94 0.95
CA THR A 154 -6.45 -15.53 0.58
C THR A 154 -5.11 -14.81 0.76
N ALA A 155 -4.72 -14.00 -0.24
CA ALA A 155 -3.60 -13.09 -0.07
C ALA A 155 -4.01 -11.89 0.80
N VAL A 156 -3.11 -11.47 1.70
CA VAL A 156 -3.30 -10.28 2.55
C VAL A 156 -2.16 -9.31 2.34
N VAL A 157 -2.47 -8.02 2.19
CA VAL A 157 -1.48 -6.93 2.11
C VAL A 157 -1.43 -6.17 3.42
N ALA A 158 -0.24 -5.95 3.91
CA ALA A 158 0.02 -5.11 5.07
C ALA A 158 1.15 -4.11 4.82
N PHE A 159 1.06 -2.96 5.49
CA PHE A 159 2.13 -1.98 5.59
C PHE A 159 2.70 -2.01 7.02
N PRO A 160 3.74 -2.83 7.28
CA PRO A 160 4.21 -3.05 8.65
C PRO A 160 4.85 -1.83 9.31
N GLU A 161 5.20 -0.79 8.54
CA GLU A 161 5.65 0.49 9.09
C GLU A 161 4.60 1.14 10.01
N GLY A 162 3.33 0.83 9.75
CA GLY A 162 2.22 1.32 10.56
C GLY A 162 1.84 2.79 10.33
N SER A 163 2.61 3.54 9.56
CA SER A 163 2.38 4.91 9.13
C SER A 163 2.92 5.11 7.73
N THR A 164 2.51 6.18 7.04
CA THR A 164 3.08 6.58 5.76
C THR A 164 4.37 7.38 5.97
N TRP A 165 5.37 7.12 5.14
CA TRP A 165 6.67 7.79 5.11
C TRP A 165 6.85 8.53 3.79
N CYS A 166 7.75 9.51 3.75
CA CYS A 166 7.93 10.35 2.55
C CYS A 166 8.70 9.66 1.40
N GLY A 167 9.23 8.46 1.61
CA GLY A 167 10.04 7.73 0.64
C GLY A 167 11.53 8.11 0.63
N LYS A 168 11.94 9.21 1.28
CA LYS A 168 13.35 9.53 1.58
C LYS A 168 13.84 8.80 2.83
N ALA A 169 12.92 8.55 3.77
CA ALA A 169 13.12 7.75 4.97
C ALA A 169 12.07 6.65 5.01
N GLN A 170 12.30 5.64 5.82
CA GLN A 170 11.37 4.52 6.02
C GLN A 170 11.32 4.14 7.50
N GLY A 171 10.19 3.57 7.91
CA GLY A 171 9.99 3.03 9.25
C GLY A 171 10.46 1.59 9.39
N HIS A 172 10.64 1.15 10.63
CA HIS A 172 10.87 -0.26 10.89
C HIS A 172 9.61 -1.09 10.72
N PHE A 173 9.75 -2.28 10.14
CA PHE A 173 8.66 -3.22 10.01
C PHE A 173 8.27 -3.80 11.38
N ARG A 174 7.03 -3.53 11.81
CA ARG A 174 6.45 -4.02 13.05
C ARG A 174 6.11 -5.49 12.93
N ARG A 175 6.46 -6.26 13.97
CA ARG A 175 6.47 -7.72 13.98
C ARG A 175 5.10 -8.39 13.96
N ALA A 176 4.03 -7.69 14.36
CA ALA A 176 2.75 -8.33 14.68
C ALA A 176 2.13 -9.08 13.48
N VAL A 177 2.13 -8.47 12.30
CA VAL A 177 1.54 -9.07 11.09
C VAL A 177 2.31 -10.31 10.63
N PHE A 178 3.61 -10.38 10.89
CA PHE A 178 4.44 -11.54 10.54
C PHE A 178 4.10 -12.78 11.37
N GLN A 179 3.59 -12.59 12.59
CA GLN A 179 3.07 -13.71 13.38
C GLN A 179 1.93 -14.41 12.66
N ALA A 180 1.06 -13.66 11.97
CA ALA A 180 -0.04 -14.28 11.23
C ALA A 180 0.45 -15.19 10.09
N ALA A 181 1.55 -14.84 9.42
CA ALA A 181 2.14 -15.68 8.38
C ALA A 181 2.76 -16.97 8.98
N LEU A 182 3.45 -16.86 10.13
CA LEU A 182 3.97 -18.01 10.86
C LEU A 182 2.84 -18.94 11.32
N ASP A 183 1.79 -18.37 11.93
CA ASP A 183 0.63 -19.14 12.42
C ASP A 183 -0.15 -19.81 11.29
N ALA A 184 -0.12 -19.26 10.10
CA ALA A 184 -0.80 -19.79 8.92
C ALA A 184 0.09 -20.73 8.08
N GLY A 185 1.41 -20.76 8.30
CA GLY A 185 2.35 -21.54 7.50
C GLY A 185 2.42 -21.10 6.04
N VAL A 186 2.28 -19.79 5.77
CA VAL A 186 2.28 -19.25 4.40
C VAL A 186 3.52 -18.39 4.12
N PRO A 187 3.91 -18.25 2.84
CA PRO A 187 5.04 -17.40 2.47
C PRO A 187 4.75 -15.90 2.72
N VAL A 188 5.83 -15.15 2.92
CA VAL A 188 5.82 -13.69 3.00
C VAL A 188 6.52 -13.13 1.77
N GLN A 189 5.86 -12.25 1.02
CA GLN A 189 6.45 -11.61 -0.13
C GLN A 189 6.67 -10.12 0.12
N PRO A 190 7.94 -9.69 0.21
CA PRO A 190 8.28 -8.28 0.31
C PRO A 190 8.07 -7.57 -1.01
N VAL A 191 7.49 -6.38 -0.96
CA VAL A 191 7.32 -5.48 -2.11
C VAL A 191 7.89 -4.13 -1.75
N HIS A 192 8.71 -3.58 -2.61
CA HIS A 192 9.29 -2.26 -2.43
C HIS A 192 8.66 -1.27 -3.39
N LEU A 193 8.03 -0.24 -2.84
CA LEU A 193 7.39 0.84 -3.56
C LEU A 193 8.31 2.04 -3.63
N HIS A 194 8.43 2.62 -4.80
CA HIS A 194 9.24 3.79 -5.05
C HIS A 194 8.61 4.69 -6.10
N TYR A 195 8.73 6.01 -5.89
CA TYR A 195 8.24 7.01 -6.82
C TYR A 195 9.38 7.84 -7.37
N ARG A 196 9.36 8.07 -8.69
CA ARG A 196 10.33 8.91 -9.38
C ARG A 196 9.70 9.67 -10.54
N LEU A 197 10.42 10.64 -11.04
CA LEU A 197 10.10 11.30 -12.31
C LEU A 197 10.67 10.50 -13.49
N THR A 198 10.13 10.75 -14.69
CA THR A 198 10.59 10.09 -15.92
C THR A 198 12.10 10.28 -16.17
N GLY A 199 12.68 11.39 -15.70
CA GLY A 199 14.12 11.66 -15.74
C GLY A 199 14.97 10.92 -14.69
N GLY A 200 14.37 10.02 -13.89
CA GLY A 200 15.09 9.19 -12.92
C GLY A 200 15.18 9.77 -11.50
N ALA A 201 14.95 11.07 -11.32
CA ALA A 201 14.98 11.69 -10.00
C ALA A 201 13.87 11.14 -9.08
N ALA A 202 14.21 10.88 -7.80
CA ALA A 202 13.23 10.49 -6.80
C ALA A 202 12.17 11.59 -6.63
N SER A 203 10.91 11.20 -6.42
CA SER A 203 9.81 12.14 -6.23
C SER A 203 9.07 11.86 -4.94
N THR A 204 8.89 12.88 -4.13
CA THR A 204 8.06 12.84 -2.92
C THR A 204 6.66 13.42 -3.16
N ALA A 205 6.35 13.84 -4.38
CA ALA A 205 5.04 14.41 -4.72
C ALA A 205 3.84 13.50 -4.33
N PRO A 206 3.92 12.16 -4.47
CA PRO A 206 2.84 11.28 -4.04
C PRO A 206 2.76 11.05 -2.53
N ALA A 207 3.77 11.44 -1.76
CA ALA A 207 3.81 11.16 -0.34
C ALA A 207 2.60 11.76 0.38
N PHE A 208 1.97 10.94 1.24
CA PHE A 208 0.82 11.32 2.05
C PHE A 208 1.21 11.19 3.52
N VAL A 209 1.72 12.25 4.11
CA VAL A 209 2.41 12.21 5.42
C VAL A 209 1.87 13.25 6.39
N GLY A 210 1.95 12.94 7.68
CA GLY A 210 1.58 13.85 8.76
C GLY A 210 0.11 14.27 8.68
N GLU A 211 -0.12 15.58 8.69
CA GLU A 211 -1.47 16.19 8.64
C GLU A 211 -1.88 16.57 7.20
N ASP A 212 -1.30 15.93 6.19
CA ASP A 212 -1.68 16.16 4.80
C ASP A 212 -3.15 15.80 4.56
N SER A 213 -3.88 16.62 3.79
CA SER A 213 -5.24 16.27 3.41
C SER A 213 -5.23 15.33 2.20
N LEU A 214 -6.17 14.38 2.17
CA LEU A 214 -6.30 13.48 1.03
C LEU A 214 -6.52 14.25 -0.28
N LEU A 215 -7.34 15.31 -0.25
CA LEU A 215 -7.63 16.13 -1.43
C LEU A 215 -6.36 16.82 -1.94
N THR A 216 -5.56 17.42 -1.05
CA THR A 216 -4.29 18.06 -1.41
C THR A 216 -3.32 17.03 -2.01
N SER A 217 -3.22 15.84 -1.42
CA SER A 217 -2.37 14.78 -1.93
C SER A 217 -2.84 14.27 -3.31
N VAL A 218 -4.13 14.05 -3.49
CA VAL A 218 -4.70 13.65 -4.79
C VAL A 218 -4.44 14.72 -5.85
N TRP A 219 -4.69 15.99 -5.52
CA TRP A 219 -4.43 17.10 -6.43
C TRP A 219 -2.96 17.18 -6.84
N ARG A 220 -2.06 17.01 -5.90
CA ARG A 220 -0.61 16.99 -6.14
C ARG A 220 -0.19 15.88 -7.10
N VAL A 221 -0.78 14.68 -6.94
CA VAL A 221 -0.52 13.53 -7.81
C VAL A 221 -1.04 13.78 -9.23
N VAL A 222 -2.32 14.18 -9.39
CA VAL A 222 -2.92 14.37 -10.72
C VAL A 222 -2.29 15.54 -11.49
N SER A 223 -1.75 16.54 -10.76
CA SER A 223 -1.04 17.67 -11.31
C SER A 223 0.43 17.36 -11.65
N ALA A 224 1.00 16.29 -11.10
CA ALA A 224 2.39 15.95 -11.37
C ALA A 224 2.60 15.48 -12.81
N ARG A 225 3.71 15.92 -13.44
CA ARG A 225 4.10 15.49 -14.78
C ARG A 225 5.20 14.43 -14.71
N GLY A 226 5.03 13.36 -15.49
CA GLY A 226 6.05 12.33 -15.64
C GLY A 226 6.27 11.46 -14.39
N LEU A 227 5.26 11.32 -13.55
CA LEU A 227 5.35 10.48 -12.36
C LEU A 227 5.35 8.99 -12.71
N VAL A 228 6.32 8.27 -12.17
CA VAL A 228 6.51 6.82 -12.33
C VAL A 228 6.47 6.17 -10.95
N ALA A 229 5.58 5.20 -10.78
CA ALA A 229 5.55 4.32 -9.62
C ALA A 229 6.24 3.00 -9.96
N GLU A 230 7.29 2.68 -9.23
CA GLU A 230 8.01 1.42 -9.34
C GLU A 230 7.60 0.49 -8.22
N VAL A 231 7.16 -0.70 -8.61
CA VAL A 231 6.78 -1.79 -7.70
C VAL A 231 7.78 -2.92 -7.91
N LYS A 232 8.73 -3.04 -7.00
CA LYS A 232 9.73 -4.10 -7.01
C LYS A 232 9.27 -5.25 -6.12
N VAL A 233 8.77 -6.29 -6.75
CA VAL A 233 8.43 -7.55 -6.06
C VAL A 233 9.72 -8.31 -5.80
N ARG A 234 9.95 -8.71 -4.56
CA ARG A 234 11.12 -9.52 -4.18
C ARG A 234 10.73 -10.99 -4.10
N ASP A 235 11.72 -11.86 -3.99
CA ASP A 235 11.47 -13.29 -3.81
C ASP A 235 10.66 -13.54 -2.55
N ALA A 236 9.72 -14.47 -2.63
CA ALA A 236 8.92 -14.86 -1.50
C ALA A 236 9.77 -15.61 -0.47
N ILE A 237 9.66 -15.18 0.78
CA ILE A 237 10.31 -15.83 1.92
C ILE A 237 9.45 -17.05 2.26
N ALA A 238 10.04 -18.23 2.15
CA ALA A 238 9.34 -19.50 2.39
C ALA A 238 8.89 -19.66 3.87
N PRO A 239 7.78 -20.34 4.12
CA PRO A 239 7.38 -20.70 5.48
C PRO A 239 8.49 -21.49 6.19
N GLY A 240 8.71 -21.20 7.47
CA GLY A 240 9.70 -21.91 8.28
C GLY A 240 11.17 -21.53 8.04
N SER A 241 11.47 -20.66 7.05
CA SER A 241 12.84 -20.22 6.77
C SER A 241 13.44 -19.29 7.84
N HIS A 242 12.61 -18.76 8.71
CA HIS A 242 13.04 -17.90 9.83
C HIS A 242 12.43 -18.37 11.15
N PRO A 243 13.21 -18.36 12.27
CA PRO A 243 12.80 -18.95 13.53
C PRO A 243 11.67 -18.18 14.23
N ASP A 244 11.55 -16.90 13.99
CA ASP A 244 10.56 -16.04 14.66
C ASP A 244 10.11 -14.85 13.79
N ARG A 245 9.05 -14.21 14.24
CA ARG A 245 8.48 -13.01 13.60
C ARG A 245 9.43 -11.81 13.54
N ARG A 246 10.46 -11.73 14.41
CA ARG A 246 11.45 -10.63 14.42
C ARG A 246 12.44 -10.84 13.28
N ALA A 247 12.95 -12.06 13.13
CA ALA A 247 13.85 -12.42 12.05
C ALA A 247 13.16 -12.27 10.68
N LEU A 248 11.91 -12.77 10.57
CA LEU A 248 11.10 -12.65 9.37
C LEU A 248 10.81 -11.18 9.00
N ALA A 249 10.48 -10.32 9.97
CA ALA A 249 10.26 -8.90 9.73
C ALA A 249 11.52 -8.18 9.23
N ARG A 250 12.69 -8.52 9.78
CA ARG A 250 13.97 -7.96 9.33
C ARG A 250 14.32 -8.41 7.91
N ALA A 251 14.13 -9.69 7.60
CA ALA A 251 14.39 -10.24 6.27
C ALA A 251 13.47 -9.64 5.20
N ALA A 252 12.22 -9.36 5.56
CA ALA A 252 11.24 -8.74 4.67
C ALA A 252 11.41 -7.23 4.50
N GLN A 253 12.13 -6.56 5.40
CA GLN A 253 12.31 -5.11 5.35
C GLN A 253 13.17 -4.71 4.16
N PRO A 254 12.78 -3.71 3.33
CA PRO A 254 13.62 -3.19 2.28
C PRO A 254 14.92 -2.61 2.87
N PRO A 255 16.06 -2.71 2.17
CA PRO A 255 17.29 -2.06 2.60
C PRO A 255 17.09 -0.54 2.65
N LEU A 256 17.65 0.12 3.67
CA LEU A 256 17.71 1.57 3.75
C LEU A 256 18.44 2.12 2.52
N ARG A 257 17.89 3.13 1.85
CA ARG A 257 18.63 3.85 0.81
C ARG A 257 19.82 4.58 1.46
N GLY A 258 21.01 4.28 0.98
CA GLY A 258 22.26 4.89 1.47
C GLY A 258 23.31 3.90 1.98
N ALA A 259 22.93 2.65 2.25
CA ALA A 259 23.93 1.60 2.36
C ALA A 259 24.33 1.19 0.93
N HIS A 260 25.31 1.86 0.35
CA HIS A 260 26.12 1.25 -0.69
C HIS A 260 26.65 -0.06 -0.09
N GLN A 261 26.13 -1.19 -0.56
CA GLN A 261 26.86 -2.44 -0.42
C GLN A 261 28.08 -2.30 -1.31
N PRO A 262 29.31 -2.56 -0.75
CA PRO A 262 30.54 -2.55 -1.50
C PRO A 262 30.55 -3.62 -2.60
#